data_a43f94acf0608e057e5cd8e9b21cf7a8
#
_entry.id   a43f94acf0608e057e5cd8e9b21cf7a8
#
_cell.length_a   1.000
_cell.length_b   1.000
_cell.length_c   1.000
_cell.angle_alpha   90.00
_cell.angle_beta   90.00
_cell.angle_gamma   90.00
#
_symmetry.space_group_name_H-M   'P 1'
#
loop_
_entity.id
_entity.type
_entity.pdbx_description
1 polymer ?
#
loop_
_entity_poly.entity_id
_entity_poly.type
_entity_poly.pdbx_seq_one_letter_code
_entity_poly.pdbx_strand_id
1 'polypeptide(L)'
;MSRRSPLFSLSALTRAYQRNLKAFARVTKPVRALKPVRAKAVAVSRARPKAAPVARTPRKPLPASGEWLAGIAPGPAGARRFHLYVPPGLALRAGEKLPLLVMLHGCGQTGRELAASSRMNRLAVRHRFLVLYPEQERLANAHGCWNWFDRRSGKADAEAATLLAAIELVARRHPVDMARVAVAGLSAGASMAALLAARYPDRFCAVAMHSGVAPGTADSAATAMAAMHGRREAHLPDPSQALAAVGAAMAPLPPLLILHGDADNVVSVRNAAATAVLWAESLGARAGPARTMQRGRRHAARATEDKA
;
A
#
# COMPACT_ATOMS: atom_id res chain seq x y z
N MET A 1 25.49 -42.42 -12.60
CA MET A 1 24.05 -42.34 -12.25
C MET A 1 23.72 -40.91 -11.81
N SER A 2 23.23 -40.13 -12.74
CA SER A 2 22.90 -38.69 -12.52
C SER A 2 21.51 -38.57 -11.86
N ARG A 3 21.45 -38.03 -10.64
CA ARG A 3 20.18 -37.71 -9.94
C ARG A 3 19.60 -36.46 -10.56
N ARG A 4 18.54 -36.59 -11.33
CA ARG A 4 17.72 -35.47 -11.81
C ARG A 4 17.01 -34.80 -10.61
N SER A 5 17.31 -33.55 -10.37
CA SER A 5 16.58 -32.71 -9.42
C SER A 5 15.11 -32.55 -9.85
N PRO A 6 14.13 -32.60 -8.94
CA PRO A 6 12.75 -32.46 -9.32
C PRO A 6 12.50 -31.03 -9.81
N LEU A 7 12.09 -30.89 -11.06
CA LEU A 7 11.61 -29.67 -11.67
C LEU A 7 10.33 -29.25 -10.93
N PHE A 8 10.40 -28.21 -10.11
CA PHE A 8 9.22 -27.58 -9.53
C PHE A 8 8.32 -27.08 -10.65
N SER A 9 7.15 -27.72 -10.78
CA SER A 9 6.17 -27.35 -11.79
C SER A 9 5.62 -25.94 -11.51
N LEU A 10 5.73 -25.05 -12.50
CA LEU A 10 5.09 -23.71 -12.50
C LEU A 10 3.62 -23.78 -12.07
N SER A 11 2.92 -24.86 -12.39
CA SER A 11 1.52 -25.11 -12.00
C SER A 11 1.31 -25.32 -10.49
N ALA A 12 2.32 -25.83 -9.76
CA ALA A 12 2.25 -25.98 -8.32
C ALA A 12 2.43 -24.62 -7.60
N LEU A 13 3.34 -23.80 -8.09
CA LEU A 13 3.55 -22.43 -7.62
C LEU A 13 2.33 -21.55 -7.86
N THR A 14 1.73 -21.64 -9.03
CA THR A 14 0.49 -20.91 -9.38
C THR A 14 -0.69 -21.31 -8.46
N ARG A 15 -0.83 -22.62 -8.16
CA ARG A 15 -1.89 -23.11 -7.26
C ARG A 15 -1.68 -22.70 -5.81
N ALA A 16 -0.44 -22.68 -5.31
CA ALA A 16 -0.14 -22.19 -3.96
C ALA A 16 -0.42 -20.71 -3.85
N TYR A 17 -0.01 -19.93 -4.83
CA TYR A 17 -0.28 -18.50 -4.92
C TYR A 17 -1.77 -18.18 -5.00
N GLN A 18 -2.55 -18.89 -5.82
CA GLN A 18 -4.01 -18.72 -5.90
C GLN A 18 -4.73 -19.10 -4.60
N ARG A 19 -4.25 -20.11 -3.86
CA ARG A 19 -4.78 -20.45 -2.54
C ARG A 19 -4.55 -19.32 -1.53
N ASN A 20 -3.38 -18.73 -1.54
CA ASN A 20 -3.03 -17.62 -0.67
C ASN A 20 -3.83 -16.34 -1.03
N LEU A 21 -4.04 -16.05 -2.31
CA LEU A 21 -4.91 -14.96 -2.76
C LEU A 21 -6.37 -15.17 -2.33
N LYS A 22 -6.89 -16.41 -2.41
CA LYS A 22 -8.24 -16.75 -1.92
C LYS A 22 -8.36 -16.61 -0.41
N ALA A 23 -7.32 -16.96 0.35
CA ALA A 23 -7.27 -16.75 1.79
C ALA A 23 -7.28 -15.26 2.13
N PHE A 24 -6.47 -14.47 1.42
CA PHE A 24 -6.41 -13.01 1.58
C PHE A 24 -7.76 -12.34 1.24
N ALA A 25 -8.40 -12.74 0.14
CA ALA A 25 -9.73 -12.25 -0.25
C ALA A 25 -10.83 -12.61 0.77
N ARG A 26 -10.67 -13.70 1.55
CA ARG A 26 -11.60 -14.05 2.64
C ARG A 26 -11.46 -13.15 3.86
N VAL A 27 -10.24 -12.73 4.18
CA VAL A 27 -9.96 -11.83 5.31
C VAL A 27 -10.39 -10.39 5.02
N THR A 28 -10.33 -9.98 3.75
CA THR A 28 -10.66 -8.61 3.32
C THR A 28 -12.14 -8.42 2.92
N LYS A 29 -12.94 -9.50 2.87
CA LYS A 29 -14.39 -9.37 2.62
C LYS A 29 -15.04 -8.58 3.76
N PRO A 30 -15.83 -7.53 3.45
CA PRO A 30 -16.62 -6.86 4.48
C PRO A 30 -17.52 -7.90 5.13
N VAL A 31 -17.52 -7.95 6.46
CA VAL A 31 -18.43 -8.80 7.25
C VAL A 31 -19.84 -8.49 6.76
N ARG A 32 -20.43 -9.45 6.06
CA ARG A 32 -21.81 -9.36 5.58
C ARG A 32 -22.68 -9.20 6.82
N ALA A 33 -23.42 -8.11 6.92
CA ALA A 33 -24.33 -7.87 8.01
C ALA A 33 -25.22 -9.12 8.18
N LEU A 34 -25.15 -9.75 9.35
CA LEU A 34 -25.98 -10.89 9.70
C LEU A 34 -27.44 -10.45 9.52
N LYS A 35 -28.17 -11.15 8.65
CA LYS A 35 -29.62 -10.97 8.55
C LYS A 35 -30.21 -11.22 9.94
N PRO A 36 -31.10 -10.37 10.44
CA PRO A 36 -31.73 -10.60 11.73
C PRO A 36 -32.50 -11.94 11.67
N VAL A 37 -32.18 -12.83 12.60
CA VAL A 37 -32.93 -14.07 12.82
C VAL A 37 -34.36 -13.67 13.18
N ARG A 38 -35.29 -14.06 12.35
CA ARG A 38 -36.72 -13.81 12.55
C ARG A 38 -37.22 -14.72 13.70
N ALA A 39 -37.21 -14.19 14.91
CA ALA A 39 -37.88 -14.86 16.02
C ALA A 39 -39.38 -14.92 15.75
N LYS A 40 -39.97 -16.10 15.83
CA LYS A 40 -41.42 -16.30 15.77
C LYS A 40 -42.04 -15.60 16.97
N ALA A 41 -42.76 -14.50 16.71
CA ALA A 41 -43.48 -13.76 17.73
C ALA A 41 -44.74 -14.56 18.11
N VAL A 42 -44.83 -14.93 19.39
CA VAL A 42 -46.09 -15.34 20.04
C VAL A 42 -46.91 -14.06 20.22
N ALA A 43 -48.10 -14.06 19.64
CA ALA A 43 -49.00 -12.91 19.69
C ALA A 43 -49.56 -12.77 21.11
N VAL A 44 -49.11 -11.72 21.82
CA VAL A 44 -49.81 -11.18 23.00
C VAL A 44 -50.36 -9.82 22.60
N SER A 45 -51.67 -9.77 22.43
CA SER A 45 -52.43 -8.56 22.17
C SER A 45 -52.35 -7.64 23.40
N ARG A 46 -51.58 -6.53 23.29
CA ARG A 46 -51.73 -5.38 24.19
C ARG A 46 -51.85 -4.14 23.31
N ALA A 47 -52.99 -3.44 23.48
CA ALA A 47 -53.28 -2.17 22.83
C ALA A 47 -52.13 -1.18 23.05
N ARG A 48 -51.57 -0.66 21.99
CA ARG A 48 -50.46 0.34 21.98
C ARG A 48 -51.03 1.74 21.91
N PRO A 49 -50.67 2.66 22.83
CA PRO A 49 -51.05 4.07 22.69
C PRO A 49 -50.45 4.65 21.40
N LYS A 50 -51.22 5.44 20.66
CA LYS A 50 -50.73 6.17 19.48
C LYS A 50 -49.62 7.15 19.93
N ALA A 51 -48.40 6.87 19.57
CA ALA A 51 -47.29 7.81 19.74
C ALA A 51 -47.46 8.97 18.74
N ALA A 52 -47.33 10.18 19.25
CA ALA A 52 -47.31 11.41 18.47
C ALA A 52 -46.12 11.39 17.47
N PRO A 53 -46.22 12.04 16.31
CA PRO A 53 -45.15 12.07 15.32
C PRO A 53 -43.94 12.80 15.90
N VAL A 54 -42.87 12.04 16.15
CA VAL A 54 -41.57 12.62 16.51
C VAL A 54 -41.06 13.43 15.32
N ALA A 55 -40.92 14.71 15.49
CA ALA A 55 -40.33 15.60 14.50
C ALA A 55 -38.93 15.09 14.13
N ARG A 56 -38.77 14.65 12.88
CA ARG A 56 -37.47 14.27 12.36
C ARG A 56 -36.58 15.49 12.32
N THR A 57 -35.60 15.57 13.23
CA THR A 57 -34.52 16.54 13.11
C THR A 57 -33.88 16.41 11.73
N PRO A 58 -33.68 17.53 11.02
CA PRO A 58 -33.05 17.48 9.70
C PRO A 58 -31.69 16.80 9.83
N ARG A 59 -31.53 15.66 9.16
CA ARG A 59 -30.20 14.99 9.06
C ARG A 59 -29.27 15.97 8.39
N LYS A 60 -28.18 16.33 9.12
CA LYS A 60 -27.08 17.09 8.55
C LYS A 60 -26.71 16.47 7.21
N PRO A 61 -26.62 17.23 6.10
CA PRO A 61 -26.27 16.68 4.79
C PRO A 61 -24.98 15.85 4.92
N LEU A 62 -24.96 14.66 4.34
CA LEU A 62 -23.73 13.87 4.24
C LEU A 62 -22.70 14.75 3.51
N PRO A 63 -21.47 14.86 4.02
CA PRO A 63 -20.43 15.60 3.30
C PRO A 63 -20.33 15.05 1.88
N ALA A 64 -20.24 15.96 0.89
CA ALA A 64 -20.11 15.63 -0.50
C ALA A 64 -18.99 14.57 -0.67
N SER A 65 -19.25 13.52 -1.44
CA SER A 65 -18.22 12.56 -1.80
C SER A 65 -17.17 13.28 -2.65
N GLY A 66 -15.87 13.19 -2.28
CA GLY A 66 -14.81 13.77 -3.09
C GLY A 66 -14.76 13.23 -4.52
N GLU A 67 -14.03 13.89 -5.38
CA GLU A 67 -13.91 13.53 -6.79
C GLU A 67 -12.93 12.36 -6.99
N TRP A 68 -13.26 11.50 -7.94
CA TRP A 68 -12.40 10.43 -8.44
C TRP A 68 -12.03 10.71 -9.89
N LEU A 69 -10.87 11.27 -10.13
CA LEU A 69 -10.38 11.61 -11.45
C LEU A 69 -9.57 10.42 -12.00
N ALA A 70 -10.00 9.87 -13.12
CA ALA A 70 -9.25 8.82 -13.81
C ALA A 70 -8.20 9.44 -14.73
N GLY A 71 -7.05 8.81 -14.81
CA GLY A 71 -5.96 9.22 -15.68
C GLY A 71 -5.12 8.04 -16.16
N ILE A 72 -4.28 8.31 -17.14
CA ILE A 72 -3.28 7.38 -17.67
C ILE A 72 -1.96 8.11 -17.74
N ALA A 73 -0.91 7.54 -17.16
CA ALA A 73 0.46 8.03 -17.23
C ALA A 73 1.29 7.11 -18.14
N PRO A 74 1.91 7.63 -19.18
CA PRO A 74 2.91 6.89 -19.94
C PRO A 74 4.19 6.72 -19.12
N GLY A 75 4.92 5.63 -19.34
CA GLY A 75 6.19 5.39 -18.66
C GLY A 75 6.94 4.19 -19.24
N PRO A 76 8.17 3.91 -18.75
CA PRO A 76 9.04 2.86 -19.27
C PRO A 76 8.43 1.45 -19.19
N ALA A 77 7.57 1.17 -18.20
CA ALA A 77 6.86 -0.09 -18.09
C ALA A 77 5.51 -0.12 -18.87
N GLY A 78 5.34 0.80 -19.82
CA GLY A 78 4.06 1.03 -20.50
C GLY A 78 3.15 1.99 -19.74
N ALA A 79 2.00 2.28 -20.33
CA ALA A 79 1.03 3.18 -19.70
C ALA A 79 0.42 2.55 -18.44
N ARG A 80 0.20 3.37 -17.41
CA ARG A 80 -0.47 2.96 -16.17
C ARG A 80 -1.68 3.82 -15.92
N ARG A 81 -2.82 3.18 -15.70
CA ARG A 81 -4.03 3.84 -15.22
C ARG A 81 -3.84 4.23 -13.77
N PHE A 82 -4.48 5.31 -13.39
CA PHE A 82 -4.55 5.74 -12.00
C PHE A 82 -5.89 6.41 -11.71
N HIS A 83 -6.20 6.50 -10.43
CA HIS A 83 -7.26 7.36 -9.92
C HIS A 83 -6.66 8.37 -8.96
N LEU A 84 -7.03 9.64 -9.13
CA LEU A 84 -6.73 10.69 -8.15
C LEU A 84 -8.00 11.00 -7.36
N TYR A 85 -7.93 10.85 -6.05
CA TYR A 85 -8.97 11.29 -5.15
C TYR A 85 -8.69 12.73 -4.71
N VAL A 86 -9.65 13.61 -4.98
CA VAL A 86 -9.64 15.01 -4.56
C VAL A 86 -10.71 15.20 -3.47
N PRO A 87 -10.33 15.59 -2.24
CA PRO A 87 -11.29 15.85 -1.18
C PRO A 87 -12.30 16.94 -1.54
N PRO A 88 -13.55 16.82 -1.08
CA PRO A 88 -14.56 17.85 -1.32
C PRO A 88 -14.25 19.13 -0.53
N GLY A 89 -14.71 20.27 -1.04
CA GLY A 89 -14.67 21.53 -0.32
C GLY A 89 -13.25 22.10 -0.12
N LEU A 90 -12.30 21.75 -0.99
CA LEU A 90 -10.97 22.33 -1.01
C LEU A 90 -11.03 23.74 -1.59
N ALA A 91 -11.41 24.72 -0.78
CA ALA A 91 -11.18 26.12 -1.13
C ALA A 91 -9.69 26.43 -0.98
N LEU A 92 -8.94 26.39 -2.09
CA LEU A 92 -7.52 26.70 -2.10
C LEU A 92 -7.30 28.20 -2.21
N ARG A 93 -6.33 28.72 -1.45
CA ARG A 93 -5.81 30.07 -1.64
C ARG A 93 -4.99 30.14 -2.93
N ALA A 94 -4.84 31.34 -3.48
CA ALA A 94 -3.97 31.52 -4.64
C ALA A 94 -2.56 31.00 -4.34
N GLY A 95 -2.05 30.07 -5.17
CA GLY A 95 -0.73 29.45 -5.01
C GLY A 95 -0.63 28.36 -3.93
N GLU A 96 -1.72 28.04 -3.20
CA GLU A 96 -1.72 26.95 -2.21
C GLU A 96 -1.54 25.59 -2.90
N LYS A 97 -0.57 24.80 -2.40
CA LYS A 97 -0.31 23.43 -2.83
C LYS A 97 -0.63 22.45 -1.73
N LEU A 98 -1.07 21.24 -2.10
CA LEU A 98 -1.51 20.19 -1.20
C LEU A 98 -0.51 19.04 -1.16
N PRO A 99 -0.35 18.37 0.00
CA PRO A 99 0.37 17.11 0.07
C PRO A 99 -0.27 16.06 -0.83
N LEU A 100 0.54 15.15 -1.34
CA LEU A 100 0.11 14.00 -2.12
C LEU A 100 0.51 12.70 -1.43
N LEU A 101 -0.44 11.80 -1.20
CA LEU A 101 -0.17 10.43 -0.78
C LEU A 101 -0.39 9.49 -1.97
N VAL A 102 0.64 8.73 -2.33
CA VAL A 102 0.55 7.65 -3.33
C VAL A 102 0.25 6.35 -2.61
N MET A 103 -0.81 5.64 -3.03
CA MET A 103 -1.28 4.40 -2.39
C MET A 103 -1.19 3.23 -3.38
N LEU A 104 -0.28 2.28 -3.13
CA LEU A 104 -0.03 1.11 -3.98
C LEU A 104 -0.76 -0.11 -3.43
N HIS A 105 -1.66 -0.67 -4.23
CA HIS A 105 -2.51 -1.81 -3.82
C HIS A 105 -1.74 -3.13 -3.76
N GLY A 106 -2.28 -4.11 -3.05
CA GLY A 106 -1.78 -5.49 -3.03
C GLY A 106 -2.14 -6.27 -4.30
N CYS A 107 -1.55 -7.46 -4.45
CA CYS A 107 -1.86 -8.36 -5.56
C CYS A 107 -3.34 -8.63 -5.72
N GLY A 108 -3.84 -8.51 -6.94
CA GLY A 108 -5.25 -8.78 -7.28
C GLY A 108 -6.25 -7.77 -6.76
N GLN A 109 -5.80 -6.69 -6.13
CA GLN A 109 -6.64 -5.56 -5.73
C GLN A 109 -6.66 -4.49 -6.82
N THR A 110 -7.56 -3.53 -6.61
CA THR A 110 -7.62 -2.25 -7.32
C THR A 110 -7.36 -1.09 -6.35
N GLY A 111 -7.03 0.07 -6.87
CA GLY A 111 -6.89 1.29 -6.06
C GLY A 111 -8.17 1.65 -5.31
N ARG A 112 -9.35 1.39 -5.91
CA ARG A 112 -10.65 1.61 -5.24
C ARG A 112 -10.86 0.66 -4.05
N GLU A 113 -10.47 -0.61 -4.17
CA GLU A 113 -10.54 -1.57 -3.07
C GLU A 113 -9.57 -1.21 -1.94
N LEU A 114 -8.36 -0.76 -2.29
CA LEU A 114 -7.41 -0.24 -1.31
C LEU A 114 -7.94 1.01 -0.61
N ALA A 115 -8.53 1.95 -1.33
CA ALA A 115 -9.14 3.14 -0.75
C ALA A 115 -10.28 2.80 0.22
N ALA A 116 -11.13 1.83 -0.14
CA ALA A 116 -12.24 1.38 0.70
C ALA A 116 -11.76 0.69 1.98
N SER A 117 -10.75 -0.19 1.89
CA SER A 117 -10.21 -0.95 3.02
C SER A 117 -9.38 -0.07 3.96
N SER A 118 -8.51 0.79 3.43
CA SER A 118 -7.65 1.69 4.20
C SER A 118 -8.42 2.88 4.80
N ARG A 119 -9.56 3.24 4.20
CA ARG A 119 -10.32 4.46 4.53
C ARG A 119 -9.50 5.75 4.38
N MET A 120 -8.46 5.73 3.55
CA MET A 120 -7.51 6.84 3.41
C MET A 120 -8.19 8.13 2.92
N ASN A 121 -9.22 8.00 2.07
CA ASN A 121 -9.98 9.15 1.61
C ASN A 121 -10.66 9.94 2.75
N ARG A 122 -11.03 9.29 3.87
CA ARG A 122 -11.55 10.00 5.05
C ARG A 122 -10.47 10.84 5.74
N LEU A 123 -9.24 10.33 5.77
CA LEU A 123 -8.09 11.07 6.29
C LEU A 123 -7.74 12.22 5.35
N ALA A 124 -7.79 11.99 4.04
CA ALA A 124 -7.57 13.02 3.02
C ALA A 124 -8.53 14.21 3.18
N VAL A 125 -9.81 13.94 3.41
CA VAL A 125 -10.81 14.99 3.71
C VAL A 125 -10.45 15.74 5.00
N ARG A 126 -10.09 15.01 6.05
CA ARG A 126 -9.81 15.61 7.37
C ARG A 126 -8.52 16.45 7.38
N HIS A 127 -7.50 16.00 6.65
CA HIS A 127 -6.15 16.59 6.70
C HIS A 127 -5.76 17.33 5.41
N ARG A 128 -6.70 17.50 4.47
CA ARG A 128 -6.52 18.29 3.24
C ARG A 128 -5.31 17.83 2.40
N PHE A 129 -5.32 16.58 1.92
CA PHE A 129 -4.31 16.06 0.99
C PHE A 129 -4.95 15.27 -0.15
N LEU A 130 -4.25 15.19 -1.27
CA LEU A 130 -4.65 14.40 -2.44
C LEU A 130 -4.21 12.94 -2.26
N VAL A 131 -4.96 11.98 -2.83
CA VAL A 131 -4.53 10.58 -2.82
C VAL A 131 -4.50 10.03 -4.25
N LEU A 132 -3.33 9.61 -4.67
CA LEU A 132 -3.11 8.96 -5.96
C LEU A 132 -3.13 7.44 -5.78
N TYR A 133 -3.97 6.76 -6.55
CA TYR A 133 -4.11 5.31 -6.60
C TYR A 133 -3.73 4.79 -7.98
N PRO A 134 -2.44 4.49 -8.24
CA PRO A 134 -2.04 3.81 -9.47
C PRO A 134 -2.61 2.40 -9.51
N GLU A 135 -2.87 1.90 -10.73
CA GLU A 135 -3.41 0.56 -10.99
C GLU A 135 -2.37 -0.30 -11.70
N GLN A 136 -2.14 -1.51 -11.19
CA GLN A 136 -1.31 -2.46 -11.91
C GLN A 136 -2.09 -3.12 -13.06
N GLU A 137 -1.52 -3.09 -14.24
CA GLU A 137 -2.12 -3.69 -15.42
C GLU A 137 -1.93 -5.21 -15.45
N ARG A 138 -2.99 -5.95 -15.75
CA ARG A 138 -2.93 -7.42 -15.87
C ARG A 138 -2.05 -7.90 -17.03
N LEU A 139 -1.87 -7.06 -18.05
CA LEU A 139 -0.91 -7.31 -19.12
C LEU A 139 0.54 -7.25 -18.63
N ALA A 140 0.85 -6.40 -17.66
CA ALA A 140 2.16 -6.30 -17.06
C ALA A 140 2.44 -7.44 -16.06
N ASN A 141 1.39 -7.88 -15.35
CA ASN A 141 1.42 -9.02 -14.45
C ASN A 141 0.03 -9.65 -14.36
N ALA A 142 -0.12 -10.91 -14.80
CA ALA A 142 -1.40 -11.62 -14.87
C ALA A 142 -2.16 -11.70 -13.53
N HIS A 143 -1.44 -11.59 -12.40
CA HIS A 143 -2.01 -11.59 -11.06
C HIS A 143 -2.33 -10.18 -10.53
N GLY A 144 -2.06 -9.13 -11.32
CA GLY A 144 -2.21 -7.74 -10.89
C GLY A 144 -1.29 -7.39 -9.71
N CYS A 145 -0.12 -8.02 -9.62
CA CYS A 145 0.90 -7.70 -8.63
C CYS A 145 1.91 -6.72 -9.22
N TRP A 146 2.39 -5.79 -8.40
CA TRP A 146 3.57 -5.01 -8.75
C TRP A 146 4.78 -5.92 -8.92
N ASN A 147 5.62 -5.68 -9.94
CA ASN A 147 6.77 -6.52 -10.28
C ASN A 147 8.03 -6.14 -9.46
N TRP A 148 7.87 -5.78 -8.19
CA TRP A 148 8.93 -5.36 -7.27
C TRP A 148 10.12 -6.32 -7.22
N PHE A 149 9.91 -7.59 -7.54
CA PHE A 149 10.89 -8.66 -7.49
C PHE A 149 11.69 -8.82 -8.79
N ASP A 150 11.21 -8.30 -9.91
CA ASP A 150 11.81 -8.57 -11.24
C ASP A 150 12.86 -7.51 -11.57
N ARG A 151 13.96 -7.54 -10.79
CA ARG A 151 15.08 -6.62 -10.92
C ARG A 151 16.01 -7.02 -12.06
N ARG A 152 16.21 -8.33 -12.25
CA ARG A 152 17.13 -8.84 -13.27
C ARG A 152 16.73 -8.46 -14.70
N SER A 153 15.44 -8.43 -15.00
CA SER A 153 14.95 -7.97 -16.30
C SER A 153 14.82 -6.44 -16.40
N GLY A 154 15.05 -5.70 -15.32
CA GLY A 154 14.80 -4.25 -15.22
C GLY A 154 13.33 -3.86 -15.07
N LYS A 155 12.40 -4.82 -15.02
CA LYS A 155 10.95 -4.56 -14.97
C LYS A 155 10.54 -3.85 -13.69
N ALA A 156 11.15 -4.19 -12.54
CA ALA A 156 10.90 -3.52 -11.28
C ALA A 156 11.23 -2.03 -11.35
N ASP A 157 12.38 -1.70 -11.93
CA ASP A 157 12.85 -0.32 -12.07
C ASP A 157 12.01 0.46 -13.09
N ALA A 158 11.64 -0.18 -14.20
CA ALA A 158 10.74 0.42 -15.19
C ALA A 158 9.35 0.73 -14.60
N GLU A 159 8.80 -0.14 -13.74
CA GLU A 159 7.54 0.15 -13.03
C GLU A 159 7.72 1.30 -12.03
N ALA A 160 8.79 1.34 -11.27
CA ALA A 160 9.08 2.44 -10.36
C ALA A 160 9.16 3.78 -11.11
N ALA A 161 9.87 3.82 -12.25
CA ALA A 161 9.94 5.01 -13.09
C ALA A 161 8.57 5.42 -13.68
N THR A 162 7.73 4.43 -14.04
CA THR A 162 6.35 4.72 -14.51
C THR A 162 5.47 5.29 -13.41
N LEU A 163 5.64 4.82 -12.16
CA LEU A 163 4.94 5.40 -10.99
C LEU A 163 5.38 6.84 -10.73
N LEU A 164 6.68 7.12 -10.85
CA LEU A 164 7.19 8.49 -10.74
C LEU A 164 6.60 9.39 -11.83
N ALA A 165 6.55 8.93 -13.09
CA ALA A 165 5.92 9.67 -14.17
C ALA A 165 4.42 9.98 -13.91
N ALA A 166 3.70 9.06 -13.25
CA ALA A 166 2.31 9.30 -12.84
C ALA A 166 2.21 10.41 -11.76
N ILE A 167 3.11 10.42 -10.79
CA ILE A 167 3.18 11.47 -9.76
C ILE A 167 3.44 12.84 -10.42
N GLU A 168 4.41 12.90 -11.30
CA GLU A 168 4.77 14.14 -12.01
C GLU A 168 3.64 14.63 -12.92
N LEU A 169 2.93 13.71 -13.60
CA LEU A 169 1.77 14.07 -14.41
C LEU A 169 0.66 14.69 -13.56
N VAL A 170 0.40 14.12 -12.38
CA VAL A 170 -0.60 14.65 -11.43
C VAL A 170 -0.15 16.02 -10.91
N ALA A 171 1.12 16.19 -10.57
CA ALA A 171 1.67 17.46 -10.07
C ALA A 171 1.63 18.59 -11.12
N ARG A 172 1.71 18.26 -12.41
CA ARG A 172 1.53 19.27 -13.49
C ARG A 172 0.08 19.72 -13.67
N ARG A 173 -0.89 18.92 -13.26
CA ARG A 173 -2.33 19.17 -13.50
C ARG A 173 -3.10 19.59 -12.25
N HIS A 174 -2.53 19.33 -11.08
CA HIS A 174 -3.16 19.58 -9.79
C HIS A 174 -2.18 20.32 -8.86
N PRO A 175 -2.66 21.05 -7.87
CA PRO A 175 -1.84 21.84 -6.96
C PRO A 175 -1.11 20.96 -5.94
N VAL A 176 -0.19 20.11 -6.39
CA VAL A 176 0.61 19.21 -5.56
C VAL A 176 1.86 19.94 -5.05
N ASP A 177 2.10 19.81 -3.75
CA ASP A 177 3.37 20.19 -3.14
C ASP A 177 4.36 19.03 -3.28
N MET A 178 5.33 19.16 -4.19
CA MET A 178 6.32 18.12 -4.47
C MET A 178 7.27 17.85 -3.30
N ALA A 179 7.40 18.79 -2.35
CA ALA A 179 8.16 18.56 -1.13
C ALA A 179 7.38 17.73 -0.09
N ARG A 180 6.07 17.54 -0.28
CA ARG A 180 5.19 16.78 0.61
C ARG A 180 4.50 15.62 -0.12
N VAL A 181 5.27 14.85 -0.86
CA VAL A 181 4.82 13.60 -1.49
C VAL A 181 5.24 12.43 -0.60
N ALA A 182 4.28 11.61 -0.20
CA ALA A 182 4.53 10.36 0.52
C ALA A 182 4.04 9.17 -0.29
N VAL A 183 4.63 7.98 -0.06
CA VAL A 183 4.19 6.74 -0.69
C VAL A 183 3.89 5.68 0.36
N ALA A 184 2.78 4.98 0.19
CA ALA A 184 2.38 3.87 1.04
C ALA A 184 1.89 2.70 0.19
N GLY A 185 2.03 1.48 0.70
CA GLY A 185 1.55 0.31 -0.02
C GLY A 185 1.18 -0.86 0.88
N LEU A 186 0.45 -1.79 0.29
CA LEU A 186 0.05 -3.05 0.91
C LEU A 186 0.67 -4.23 0.16
N SER A 187 1.32 -5.18 0.86
CA SER A 187 1.87 -6.42 0.28
C SER A 187 2.84 -6.12 -0.88
N ALA A 188 2.58 -6.58 -2.10
CA ALA A 188 3.38 -6.24 -3.28
C ALA A 188 3.49 -4.71 -3.51
N GLY A 189 2.43 -3.95 -3.19
CA GLY A 189 2.46 -2.49 -3.22
C GLY A 189 3.38 -1.89 -2.17
N ALA A 190 3.51 -2.50 -1.00
CA ALA A 190 4.45 -2.07 0.03
C ALA A 190 5.90 -2.29 -0.40
N SER A 191 6.20 -3.45 -1.01
CA SER A 191 7.52 -3.74 -1.56
C SER A 191 7.90 -2.79 -2.70
N MET A 192 6.92 -2.45 -3.55
CA MET A 192 7.12 -1.46 -4.62
C MET A 192 7.28 -0.05 -4.05
N ALA A 193 6.58 0.32 -2.98
CA ALA A 193 6.73 1.62 -2.32
C ALA A 193 8.15 1.81 -1.76
N ALA A 194 8.69 0.77 -1.10
CA ALA A 194 10.06 0.79 -0.61
C ALA A 194 11.09 0.87 -1.75
N LEU A 195 10.89 0.09 -2.82
CA LEU A 195 11.75 0.16 -4.00
C LEU A 195 11.73 1.57 -4.64
N LEU A 196 10.53 2.14 -4.81
CA LEU A 196 10.34 3.46 -5.38
C LEU A 196 11.07 4.54 -4.55
N ALA A 197 10.93 4.50 -3.23
CA ALA A 197 11.59 5.44 -2.34
C ALA A 197 13.11 5.24 -2.29
N ALA A 198 13.60 4.00 -2.37
CA ALA A 198 15.04 3.72 -2.43
C ALA A 198 15.68 4.16 -3.76
N ARG A 199 14.91 4.16 -4.86
CA ARG A 199 15.38 4.63 -6.18
C ARG A 199 15.31 6.13 -6.35
N TYR A 200 14.36 6.78 -5.70
CA TYR A 200 14.09 8.21 -5.83
C TYR A 200 13.89 8.84 -4.44
N PRO A 201 14.91 8.79 -3.56
CA PRO A 201 14.76 9.19 -2.17
C PRO A 201 14.40 10.68 -2.01
N ASP A 202 14.87 11.54 -2.90
CA ASP A 202 14.60 12.98 -2.96
C ASP A 202 13.14 13.34 -3.32
N ARG A 203 12.38 12.35 -3.80
CA ARG A 203 11.00 12.54 -4.26
C ARG A 203 9.96 12.31 -3.17
N PHE A 204 10.35 11.75 -2.02
CA PHE A 204 9.42 11.34 -0.98
C PHE A 204 9.81 11.90 0.39
N CYS A 205 8.86 12.52 1.06
CA CYS A 205 9.04 12.97 2.44
C CYS A 205 8.78 11.86 3.47
N ALA A 206 8.12 10.77 3.09
CA ALA A 206 7.85 9.62 3.96
C ALA A 206 7.41 8.39 3.15
N VAL A 207 7.68 7.20 3.72
CA VAL A 207 7.27 5.90 3.16
C VAL A 207 6.49 5.11 4.21
N ALA A 208 5.48 4.34 3.79
CA ALA A 208 4.84 3.36 4.66
C ALA A 208 4.69 2.00 3.96
N MET A 209 5.10 0.95 4.64
CA MET A 209 4.98 -0.44 4.21
C MET A 209 4.01 -1.19 5.11
N HIS A 210 2.98 -1.80 4.53
CA HIS A 210 2.11 -2.73 5.24
C HIS A 210 2.25 -4.13 4.67
N SER A 211 2.77 -5.09 5.47
CA SER A 211 2.97 -6.50 5.08
C SER A 211 3.76 -6.67 3.77
N GLY A 212 4.80 -5.86 3.59
CA GLY A 212 5.67 -5.88 2.43
C GLY A 212 6.84 -6.84 2.58
N VAL A 213 7.48 -7.16 1.46
CA VAL A 213 8.75 -7.91 1.38
C VAL A 213 9.90 -6.90 1.41
N ALA A 214 10.95 -7.23 2.14
CA ALA A 214 12.11 -6.36 2.30
C ALA A 214 12.80 -6.08 0.95
N PRO A 215 13.30 -4.86 0.71
CA PRO A 215 14.01 -4.52 -0.52
C PRO A 215 15.19 -5.44 -0.78
N GLY A 216 15.48 -5.68 -2.05
CA GLY A 216 16.63 -6.45 -2.50
C GLY A 216 16.57 -7.97 -2.30
N THR A 217 15.59 -8.49 -1.54
CA THR A 217 15.47 -9.92 -1.24
C THR A 217 15.11 -10.80 -2.43
N ALA A 218 14.61 -10.23 -3.52
CA ALA A 218 14.31 -10.94 -4.75
C ALA A 218 14.89 -10.22 -5.97
N ASP A 219 15.25 -10.99 -6.98
CA ASP A 219 15.74 -10.51 -8.27
C ASP A 219 14.93 -11.06 -9.45
N SER A 220 14.04 -12.03 -9.18
CA SER A 220 13.22 -12.74 -10.16
C SER A 220 11.98 -13.36 -9.51
N ALA A 221 11.02 -13.79 -10.32
CA ALA A 221 9.85 -14.53 -9.84
C ALA A 221 10.22 -15.81 -9.07
N ALA A 222 11.32 -16.46 -9.46
CA ALA A 222 11.78 -17.69 -8.80
C ALA A 222 12.24 -17.46 -7.36
N THR A 223 12.83 -16.30 -7.07
CA THR A 223 13.33 -15.93 -5.73
C THR A 223 12.27 -15.24 -4.87
N ALA A 224 11.21 -14.71 -5.48
CA ALA A 224 10.15 -13.96 -4.78
C ALA A 224 9.47 -14.78 -3.66
N MET A 225 9.21 -16.07 -3.87
CA MET A 225 8.60 -16.92 -2.84
C MET A 225 9.51 -17.11 -1.62
N ALA A 226 10.80 -17.33 -1.84
CA ALA A 226 11.77 -17.44 -0.75
C ALA A 226 11.88 -16.11 0.02
N ALA A 227 11.85 -14.99 -0.68
CA ALA A 227 11.84 -13.65 -0.10
C ALA A 227 10.57 -13.41 0.74
N MET A 228 9.38 -13.77 0.26
CA MET A 228 8.12 -13.67 1.02
C MET A 228 8.19 -14.44 2.35
N HIS A 229 8.86 -15.60 2.37
CA HIS A 229 9.06 -16.38 3.59
C HIS A 229 10.20 -15.88 4.49
N GLY A 230 10.85 -14.76 4.15
CA GLY A 230 11.96 -14.20 4.91
C GLY A 230 13.21 -15.10 4.92
N ARG A 231 13.47 -15.81 3.81
CA ARG A 231 14.61 -16.72 3.63
C ARG A 231 15.71 -16.12 2.76
N ARG A 232 15.66 -14.83 2.50
CA ARG A 232 16.61 -14.09 1.67
C ARG A 232 17.10 -12.86 2.42
N GLU A 233 18.35 -12.53 2.25
CA GLU A 233 18.94 -11.30 2.80
C GLU A 233 18.38 -10.07 2.10
N ALA A 234 18.18 -9.02 2.86
CA ALA A 234 17.71 -7.73 2.37
C ALA A 234 18.92 -6.84 2.03
N HIS A 235 18.82 -6.10 0.93
CA HIS A 235 19.79 -5.07 0.57
C HIS A 235 19.11 -3.96 -0.21
N LEU A 236 19.61 -2.74 -0.10
CA LEU A 236 19.14 -1.64 -0.93
C LEU A 236 19.59 -1.83 -2.38
N PRO A 237 18.83 -1.30 -3.35
CA PRO A 237 19.31 -1.19 -4.72
C PRO A 237 20.65 -0.45 -4.73
N ASP A 238 21.60 -0.92 -5.56
CA ASP A 238 22.88 -0.23 -5.71
C ASP A 238 22.65 1.21 -6.20
N PRO A 239 23.04 2.20 -5.41
CA PRO A 239 22.84 3.59 -5.75
C PRO A 239 23.67 4.03 -6.95
N SER A 240 24.80 3.39 -7.22
CA SER A 240 25.69 3.73 -8.33
C SER A 240 24.99 3.62 -9.69
N GLN A 241 24.02 2.69 -9.84
CA GLN A 241 23.24 2.53 -11.06
C GLN A 241 22.23 3.66 -11.28
N ALA A 242 21.74 4.30 -10.20
CA ALA A 242 20.87 5.48 -10.31
C ALA A 242 21.67 6.78 -10.48
N LEU A 243 22.88 6.85 -9.92
CA LEU A 243 23.76 8.01 -9.93
C LEU A 243 24.55 8.18 -11.23
N ALA A 244 24.87 7.09 -11.93
CA ALA A 244 25.53 7.15 -13.23
C ALA A 244 24.75 7.98 -14.27
N ALA A 245 23.45 8.19 -14.03
CA ALA A 245 22.58 8.96 -14.90
C ALA A 245 22.50 10.48 -14.54
N VAL A 246 22.87 10.92 -13.32
CA VAL A 246 22.53 12.28 -12.83
C VAL A 246 23.65 13.01 -12.11
N GLY A 247 24.78 12.38 -11.75
CA GLY A 247 25.95 13.07 -11.14
C GLY A 247 25.69 13.78 -9.79
N ALA A 248 24.62 13.46 -9.08
CA ALA A 248 24.21 14.11 -7.83
C ALA A 248 24.57 13.28 -6.59
N ALA A 249 24.89 13.95 -5.49
CA ALA A 249 25.03 13.31 -4.17
C ALA A 249 23.71 12.59 -3.78
N MET A 250 23.82 11.40 -3.19
CA MET A 250 22.62 10.67 -2.76
C MET A 250 21.88 11.41 -1.66
N ALA A 251 20.59 11.68 -1.90
CA ALA A 251 19.71 12.11 -0.84
C ALA A 251 19.54 10.97 0.19
N PRO A 252 19.43 11.28 1.48
CA PRO A 252 19.14 10.27 2.49
C PRO A 252 17.77 9.62 2.23
N LEU A 253 17.61 8.35 2.62
CA LEU A 253 16.32 7.68 2.53
C LEU A 253 15.26 8.44 3.35
N PRO A 254 14.02 8.53 2.86
CA PRO A 254 12.95 9.13 3.64
C PRO A 254 12.58 8.30 4.87
N PRO A 255 12.00 8.90 5.92
CA PRO A 255 11.47 8.18 7.07
C PRO A 255 10.52 7.07 6.66
N LEU A 256 10.62 5.91 7.32
CA LEU A 256 9.83 4.70 7.00
C LEU A 256 8.95 4.29 8.18
N LEU A 257 7.67 4.07 7.91
CA LEU A 257 6.73 3.37 8.80
C LEU A 257 6.51 1.95 8.30
N ILE A 258 6.75 0.95 9.17
CA ILE A 258 6.46 -0.45 8.87
C ILE A 258 5.30 -0.93 9.74
N LEU A 259 4.30 -1.52 9.10
CA LEU A 259 3.17 -2.19 9.75
C LEU A 259 3.15 -3.65 9.28
N HIS A 260 3.20 -4.61 10.22
CA HIS A 260 3.20 -6.02 9.87
C HIS A 260 2.52 -6.84 10.98
N GLY A 261 1.69 -7.80 10.56
CA GLY A 261 1.12 -8.75 11.51
C GLY A 261 2.14 -9.81 11.90
N ASP A 262 2.27 -10.10 13.18
CA ASP A 262 3.16 -11.14 13.71
C ASP A 262 2.76 -12.55 13.31
N ALA A 263 1.46 -12.76 13.05
CA ALA A 263 0.86 -14.00 12.55
C ALA A 263 0.64 -14.01 11.03
N ASP A 264 1.29 -13.13 10.26
CA ASP A 264 1.20 -13.10 8.81
C ASP A 264 1.86 -14.36 8.23
N ASN A 265 1.04 -15.24 7.66
CA ASN A 265 1.47 -16.51 7.06
C ASN A 265 1.67 -16.41 5.53
N VAL A 266 1.46 -15.26 4.93
CA VAL A 266 1.68 -14.98 3.51
C VAL A 266 3.02 -14.30 3.28
N VAL A 267 3.27 -13.21 4.00
CA VAL A 267 4.56 -12.52 4.03
C VAL A 267 5.08 -12.57 5.45
N SER A 268 6.20 -13.26 5.64
CA SER A 268 6.81 -13.43 6.97
C SER A 268 7.16 -12.09 7.60
N VAL A 269 6.83 -11.91 8.88
CA VAL A 269 7.20 -10.74 9.69
C VAL A 269 8.73 -10.50 9.73
N ARG A 270 9.55 -11.50 9.39
CA ARG A 270 11.00 -11.33 9.21
C ARG A 270 11.35 -10.27 8.18
N ASN A 271 10.49 -10.07 7.17
CA ASN A 271 10.68 -9.01 6.20
C ASN A 271 10.56 -7.61 6.82
N ALA A 272 9.67 -7.43 7.80
CA ALA A 272 9.57 -6.17 8.54
C ALA A 272 10.85 -5.89 9.33
N ALA A 273 11.37 -6.88 10.05
CA ALA A 273 12.62 -6.75 10.81
C ALA A 273 13.81 -6.46 9.88
N ALA A 274 13.95 -7.22 8.78
CA ALA A 274 15.01 -7.01 7.80
C ALA A 274 14.96 -5.63 7.15
N THR A 275 13.75 -5.14 6.84
CA THR A 275 13.57 -3.79 6.30
C THR A 275 13.94 -2.71 7.32
N ALA A 276 13.54 -2.88 8.59
CA ALA A 276 13.86 -1.92 9.64
C ALA A 276 15.37 -1.79 9.84
N VAL A 277 16.08 -2.93 9.95
CA VAL A 277 17.55 -2.93 10.08
C VAL A 277 18.20 -2.23 8.89
N LEU A 278 17.83 -2.62 7.67
CA LEU A 278 18.41 -2.04 6.45
C LEU A 278 18.19 -0.53 6.35
N TRP A 279 17.00 -0.07 6.74
CA TRP A 279 16.67 1.36 6.70
C TRP A 279 17.38 2.14 7.79
N ALA A 280 17.44 1.60 9.01
CA ALA A 280 18.15 2.19 10.13
C ALA A 280 19.65 2.33 9.84
N GLU A 281 20.28 1.27 9.31
CA GLU A 281 21.70 1.29 8.91
C GLU A 281 21.99 2.38 7.88
N SER A 282 21.12 2.51 6.87
CA SER A 282 21.29 3.53 5.82
C SER A 282 21.11 4.98 6.31
N LEU A 283 20.40 5.16 7.43
CA LEU A 283 20.19 6.47 8.07
C LEU A 283 21.14 6.71 9.25
N GLY A 284 22.01 5.76 9.59
CA GLY A 284 22.81 5.82 10.81
C GLY A 284 21.98 5.79 12.11
N ALA A 285 20.73 5.35 12.03
CA ALA A 285 19.80 5.34 13.14
C ALA A 285 20.03 4.17 14.08
N ARG A 286 19.72 4.36 15.36
CA ARG A 286 19.81 3.31 16.39
C ARG A 286 18.43 2.94 16.89
N ALA A 287 18.23 1.63 17.12
CA ALA A 287 16.98 1.11 17.64
C ALA A 287 16.65 1.71 19.02
N GLY A 288 15.48 2.31 19.13
CA GLY A 288 14.93 2.78 20.37
C GLY A 288 14.25 1.66 21.19
N PRO A 289 13.78 1.94 22.40
CA PRO A 289 13.11 0.96 23.23
C PRO A 289 11.76 0.54 22.61
N ALA A 290 11.53 -0.77 22.54
CA ALA A 290 10.26 -1.30 22.08
C ALA A 290 9.13 -0.98 23.06
N ARG A 291 8.00 -0.50 22.53
CA ARG A 291 6.80 -0.18 23.30
C ARG A 291 5.63 -1.03 22.83
N THR A 292 4.84 -1.55 23.77
CA THR A 292 3.57 -2.21 23.44
C THR A 292 2.43 -1.24 23.64
N MET A 293 1.63 -1.05 22.58
CA MET A 293 0.47 -0.17 22.61
C MET A 293 -0.80 -0.98 22.35
N GLN A 294 -1.79 -0.86 23.23
CA GLN A 294 -3.10 -1.44 23.04
C GLN A 294 -3.94 -0.55 22.12
N ARG A 295 -4.33 -1.05 20.96
CA ARG A 295 -5.23 -0.35 20.04
C ARG A 295 -6.56 -1.09 19.95
N GLY A 296 -7.58 -0.57 20.66
CA GLY A 296 -8.89 -1.20 20.77
C GLY A 296 -8.89 -2.43 21.69
N ARG A 297 -10.04 -3.13 21.75
CA ARG A 297 -10.24 -4.25 22.69
C ARG A 297 -9.55 -5.56 22.27
N ARG A 298 -9.10 -5.69 21.02
CA ARG A 298 -8.63 -6.98 20.46
C ARG A 298 -7.25 -6.93 19.81
N HIS A 299 -6.61 -5.76 19.72
CA HIS A 299 -5.33 -5.63 19.02
C HIS A 299 -4.32 -4.90 19.89
N ALA A 300 -3.21 -5.55 20.15
CA ALA A 300 -2.00 -4.92 20.68
C ALA A 300 -1.01 -4.72 19.54
N ALA A 301 -0.31 -3.61 19.53
CA ALA A 301 0.79 -3.35 18.60
C ALA A 301 2.07 -3.14 19.40
N ARG A 302 3.16 -3.80 18.99
CA ARG A 302 4.50 -3.49 19.45
C ARG A 302 5.09 -2.46 18.49
N ALA A 303 5.54 -1.35 19.00
CA ALA A 303 6.18 -0.30 18.24
C ALA A 303 7.63 -0.14 18.69
N THR A 304 8.53 0.01 17.73
CA THR A 304 9.93 0.42 17.95
C THR A 304 10.14 1.66 17.09
N GLU A 305 10.77 2.65 17.64
CA GLU A 305 11.14 3.86 16.93
C GLU A 305 12.68 3.91 16.90
N ASP A 306 13.24 3.88 15.70
CA ASP A 306 14.67 4.04 15.50
C ASP A 306 14.96 5.54 15.34
N LYS A 307 15.93 6.04 16.07
CA LYS A 307 16.33 7.45 16.08
C LYS A 307 17.68 7.60 15.40
N ALA A 308 17.75 8.54 14.48
CA ALA A 308 18.99 8.98 13.85
C ALA A 308 19.77 9.92 14.78
#